data_daa72f7eea95190696031baf519ec98e
#
_entry.id   daa72f7eea95190696031baf519ec98e
#
_cell.length_a   1.000
_cell.length_b   1.000
_cell.length_c   1.000
_cell.angle_alpha   90.00
_cell.angle_beta   90.00
_cell.angle_gamma   90.00
#
_symmetry.space_group_name_H-M   'P 1'
#
loop_
_entity.id
_entity.type
_entity.pdbx_description
1 polymer ?
#
loop_
_entity_poly.entity_id
_entity_poly.type
_entity_poly.pdbx_seq_one_letter_code
_entity_poly.pdbx_strand_id
1 'polypeptide(L)'
;SIDPAIGKLEKLEYLNIANGELEEIPAEVANLKSLTDLEIYNCPKMTRFPVEIAQMPELVSVNISNNAQWSAEELYKGLDAIANGPSKEKLQILYATNNNLREIPESFSNLKKISLLDLSKNQIETLHPLGKEVAPMQLYLDHNNITSLPANSDGIFCGTDDTETFSVTYNKLKKVPNIFSAKSKYVMKSVDFSYNEIDGFEGEEEGKYKGLRVETLSLAANPGLTKFPKCLGTTNSLISYIILRGCSIDEIPEGSFSGKNSTALISLDLTYNKLKTLSKDFTAEQLPYLYGLDISYNSFDKFPFGPLNCAGLTVYAIRGQRDAEGKRCLREWPTGLYQHTGLRGFYIGSNDLRKIEDTISYLIHHLDISDNPNITFDASAVCYYWQQGVYNLIYDKTQNILNCDKMLE
;
A
#
# COMPACT_ATOMS: atom_id res chain seq x y z
N SER A 1 -40.95 11.62 -4.24
CA SER A 1 -40.40 12.84 -4.89
C SER A 1 -40.10 13.90 -3.85
N ILE A 2 -39.14 14.77 -4.14
CA ILE A 2 -38.87 15.99 -3.36
C ILE A 2 -39.74 17.08 -3.93
N ASP A 3 -40.37 17.90 -3.04
CA ASP A 3 -41.17 19.03 -3.45
C ASP A 3 -40.27 20.09 -4.12
N PRO A 4 -40.63 20.62 -5.31
CA PRO A 4 -39.91 21.70 -5.98
C PRO A 4 -39.70 22.96 -5.10
N ALA A 5 -40.54 23.16 -4.06
CA ALA A 5 -40.35 24.23 -3.08
C ALA A 5 -38.98 24.15 -2.35
N ILE A 6 -38.26 23.05 -2.42
CA ILE A 6 -36.87 22.93 -1.90
C ILE A 6 -35.99 24.05 -2.46
N GLY A 7 -36.19 24.44 -3.71
CA GLY A 7 -35.41 25.52 -4.35
C GLY A 7 -35.58 26.91 -3.69
N LYS A 8 -36.55 27.08 -2.77
CA LYS A 8 -36.72 28.30 -1.96
C LYS A 8 -35.81 28.35 -0.72
N LEU A 9 -35.14 27.23 -0.41
CA LEU A 9 -34.26 27.14 0.76
C LEU A 9 -32.87 27.72 0.44
N GLU A 10 -32.83 29.02 0.15
CA GLU A 10 -31.59 29.70 -0.31
C GLU A 10 -30.45 29.65 0.68
N LYS A 11 -30.73 29.39 1.98
CA LYS A 11 -29.74 29.29 3.05
C LYS A 11 -29.35 27.84 3.40
N LEU A 12 -29.85 26.86 2.64
CA LEU A 12 -29.52 25.46 2.88
C LEU A 12 -28.07 25.21 2.52
N GLU A 13 -27.29 24.74 3.47
CA GLU A 13 -25.83 24.43 3.31
C GLU A 13 -25.55 22.94 3.11
N TYR A 14 -26.39 22.07 3.66
CA TYR A 14 -26.23 20.61 3.59
C TYR A 14 -27.52 19.93 3.12
N LEU A 15 -27.40 19.06 2.12
CA LEU A 15 -28.51 18.24 1.62
C LEU A 15 -28.04 16.79 1.51
N ASN A 16 -28.69 15.90 2.25
CA ASN A 16 -28.47 14.46 2.18
C ASN A 16 -29.71 13.74 1.65
N ILE A 17 -29.52 13.03 0.55
CA ILE A 17 -30.51 12.15 -0.08
C ILE A 17 -29.89 10.76 -0.13
N ALA A 18 -30.05 10.00 0.95
CA ALA A 18 -29.42 8.70 1.09
C ALA A 18 -30.42 7.57 1.29
N ASN A 19 -30.11 6.40 0.75
CA ASN A 19 -30.89 5.16 0.89
C ASN A 19 -32.38 5.35 0.55
N GLY A 20 -32.66 6.19 -0.45
CA GLY A 20 -33.98 6.65 -0.77
C GLY A 20 -34.62 5.92 -1.94
N GLU A 21 -35.95 5.92 -1.92
CA GLU A 21 -36.81 5.44 -2.99
C GLU A 21 -37.11 6.54 -4.05
N LEU A 22 -36.32 7.60 -4.06
CA LEU A 22 -36.50 8.71 -5.00
C LEU A 22 -36.15 8.29 -6.42
N GLU A 23 -37.05 8.62 -7.35
CA GLU A 23 -36.84 8.37 -8.78
C GLU A 23 -36.15 9.56 -9.48
N GLU A 24 -36.36 10.77 -8.94
CA GLU A 24 -35.79 12.00 -9.50
C GLU A 24 -35.64 13.10 -8.44
N ILE A 25 -34.81 14.06 -8.73
CA ILE A 25 -34.62 15.30 -7.97
C ILE A 25 -35.20 16.46 -8.84
N PRO A 26 -35.99 17.38 -8.27
CA PRO A 26 -36.56 18.46 -9.03
C PRO A 26 -35.49 19.45 -9.51
N ALA A 27 -35.67 20.04 -10.69
CA ALA A 27 -34.73 20.98 -11.28
C ALA A 27 -34.46 22.22 -10.39
N GLU A 28 -35.39 22.56 -9.55
CA GLU A 28 -35.34 23.68 -8.60
C GLU A 28 -34.20 23.55 -7.60
N VAL A 29 -33.59 22.37 -7.42
CA VAL A 29 -32.37 22.21 -6.59
C VAL A 29 -31.21 23.06 -7.08
N ALA A 30 -31.17 23.40 -8.37
CA ALA A 30 -30.22 24.37 -8.95
C ALA A 30 -30.31 25.78 -8.28
N ASN A 31 -31.39 26.08 -7.60
CA ASN A 31 -31.57 27.35 -6.89
C ASN A 31 -31.03 27.37 -5.46
N LEU A 32 -30.44 26.27 -4.99
CA LEU A 32 -29.77 26.17 -3.69
C LEU A 32 -28.42 26.90 -3.71
N LYS A 33 -28.46 28.22 -3.50
CA LYS A 33 -27.30 29.11 -3.71
C LYS A 33 -26.26 29.03 -2.61
N SER A 34 -26.58 28.48 -1.43
CA SER A 34 -25.65 28.35 -0.30
C SER A 34 -25.23 26.92 -0.05
N LEU A 35 -25.64 25.94 -0.88
CA LEU A 35 -25.34 24.54 -0.64
C LEU A 35 -23.84 24.27 -0.86
N THR A 36 -23.19 23.82 0.20
CA THR A 36 -21.77 23.44 0.21
C THR A 36 -21.56 21.94 0.20
N ASP A 37 -22.46 21.19 0.82
CA ASP A 37 -22.34 19.75 1.03
C ASP A 37 -23.57 19.01 0.46
N LEU A 38 -23.35 18.19 -0.54
CA LEU A 38 -24.37 17.41 -1.22
C LEU A 38 -24.05 15.92 -1.17
N GLU A 39 -24.99 15.15 -0.66
CA GLU A 39 -24.96 13.69 -0.71
C GLU A 39 -26.17 13.14 -1.47
N ILE A 40 -25.93 12.36 -2.53
CA ILE A 40 -26.92 11.55 -3.24
C ILE A 40 -26.35 10.13 -3.27
N TYR A 41 -26.66 9.36 -2.24
CA TYR A 41 -26.02 8.10 -1.95
C TYR A 41 -27.02 6.94 -1.91
N ASN A 42 -26.73 5.86 -2.67
CA ASN A 42 -27.56 4.66 -2.68
C ASN A 42 -29.05 4.95 -2.94
N CYS A 43 -29.35 5.56 -4.09
CA CYS A 43 -30.70 5.89 -4.56
C CYS A 43 -31.05 5.01 -5.78
N PRO A 44 -31.34 3.70 -5.62
CA PRO A 44 -31.41 2.74 -6.72
C PRO A 44 -32.53 2.99 -7.73
N LYS A 45 -33.57 3.75 -7.34
CA LYS A 45 -34.66 4.11 -8.25
C LYS A 45 -34.40 5.37 -9.08
N MET A 46 -33.37 6.14 -8.73
CA MET A 46 -32.98 7.35 -9.49
C MET A 46 -32.19 6.92 -10.72
N THR A 47 -32.89 6.61 -11.80
CA THR A 47 -32.29 6.09 -13.04
C THR A 47 -31.59 7.15 -13.89
N ARG A 48 -31.88 8.44 -13.66
CA ARG A 48 -31.26 9.57 -14.33
C ARG A 48 -30.31 10.31 -13.40
N PHE A 49 -29.12 10.63 -13.87
CA PHE A 49 -28.21 11.53 -13.16
C PHE A 49 -28.81 12.94 -13.03
N PRO A 50 -28.87 13.53 -11.82
CA PRO A 50 -29.45 14.85 -11.60
C PRO A 50 -28.45 15.95 -12.01
N VAL A 51 -28.35 16.22 -13.32
CA VAL A 51 -27.37 17.17 -13.89
C VAL A 51 -27.53 18.61 -13.36
N GLU A 52 -28.69 18.94 -12.82
CA GLU A 52 -29.01 20.22 -12.21
C GLU A 52 -28.08 20.58 -11.05
N ILE A 53 -27.51 19.58 -10.36
CA ILE A 53 -26.54 19.81 -9.27
C ILE A 53 -25.27 20.51 -9.75
N ALA A 54 -24.92 20.37 -11.04
CA ALA A 54 -23.77 21.03 -11.63
C ALA A 54 -23.89 22.57 -11.69
N GLN A 55 -25.09 23.10 -11.49
CA GLN A 55 -25.37 24.56 -11.51
C GLN A 55 -25.24 25.21 -10.11
N MET A 56 -25.07 24.42 -9.07
CA MET A 56 -24.90 24.91 -7.70
C MET A 56 -23.55 25.64 -7.56
N PRO A 57 -23.53 26.90 -7.06
CA PRO A 57 -22.31 27.72 -7.15
C PRO A 57 -21.33 27.55 -5.95
N GLU A 58 -21.75 26.92 -4.87
CA GLU A 58 -20.99 26.88 -3.60
C GLU A 58 -20.57 25.47 -3.17
N LEU A 59 -20.67 24.45 -4.03
CA LEU A 59 -20.34 23.09 -3.67
C LEU A 59 -18.85 22.95 -3.30
N VAL A 60 -18.61 22.43 -2.11
CA VAL A 60 -17.30 22.09 -1.55
C VAL A 60 -17.13 20.58 -1.45
N SER A 61 -18.20 19.87 -1.06
CA SER A 61 -18.23 18.42 -0.89
C SER A 61 -19.39 17.80 -1.65
N VAL A 62 -19.10 16.82 -2.49
CA VAL A 62 -20.10 16.07 -3.26
C VAL A 62 -19.85 14.57 -3.09
N ASN A 63 -20.88 13.86 -2.63
CA ASN A 63 -20.91 12.41 -2.59
C ASN A 63 -22.06 11.88 -3.44
N ILE A 64 -21.73 11.22 -4.52
CA ILE A 64 -22.69 10.59 -5.44
C ILE A 64 -22.45 9.07 -5.56
N SER A 65 -21.93 8.46 -4.52
CA SER A 65 -21.53 7.06 -4.52
C SER A 65 -22.70 6.08 -4.44
N ASN A 66 -22.47 4.85 -4.83
CA ASN A 66 -23.42 3.74 -4.79
C ASN A 66 -24.70 3.97 -5.62
N ASN A 67 -24.56 4.53 -6.81
CA ASN A 67 -25.63 4.76 -7.76
C ASN A 67 -25.33 4.05 -9.09
N ALA A 68 -25.08 2.74 -9.03
CA ALA A 68 -24.71 1.91 -10.17
C ALA A 68 -25.80 1.78 -11.26
N GLN A 69 -27.00 2.29 -11.02
CA GLN A 69 -28.07 2.35 -12.01
C GLN A 69 -27.87 3.47 -13.07
N TRP A 70 -27.05 4.49 -12.78
CA TRP A 70 -26.70 5.50 -13.79
C TRP A 70 -25.84 4.88 -14.89
N SER A 71 -26.15 5.20 -16.15
CA SER A 71 -25.29 4.78 -17.24
C SER A 71 -23.93 5.46 -17.20
N ALA A 72 -22.91 4.82 -17.77
CA ALA A 72 -21.57 5.39 -17.82
C ALA A 72 -21.55 6.76 -18.54
N GLU A 73 -22.37 6.92 -19.59
CA GLU A 73 -22.48 8.17 -20.36
C GLU A 73 -23.11 9.29 -19.52
N GLU A 74 -24.19 9.01 -18.81
CA GLU A 74 -24.86 10.02 -17.94
C GLU A 74 -23.96 10.45 -16.79
N LEU A 75 -23.27 9.49 -16.18
CA LEU A 75 -22.34 9.77 -15.10
C LEU A 75 -21.16 10.61 -15.59
N TYR A 76 -20.58 10.27 -16.76
CA TYR A 76 -19.52 11.06 -17.38
C TYR A 76 -19.99 12.50 -17.65
N LYS A 77 -21.14 12.67 -18.30
CA LYS A 77 -21.71 14.02 -18.61
C LYS A 77 -22.00 14.81 -17.35
N GLY A 78 -22.50 14.15 -16.31
CA GLY A 78 -22.80 14.77 -15.04
C GLY A 78 -21.54 15.26 -14.30
N LEU A 79 -20.52 14.43 -14.25
CA LEU A 79 -19.23 14.78 -13.65
C LEU A 79 -18.50 15.87 -14.46
N ASP A 80 -18.57 15.79 -15.80
CA ASP A 80 -18.02 16.81 -16.69
C ASP A 80 -18.72 18.17 -16.46
N ALA A 81 -20.03 18.17 -16.31
CA ALA A 81 -20.80 19.37 -16.03
C ALA A 81 -20.42 19.98 -14.66
N ILE A 82 -20.20 19.17 -13.63
CA ILE A 82 -19.74 19.63 -12.31
C ILE A 82 -18.35 20.27 -12.43
N ALA A 83 -17.42 19.61 -13.13
CA ALA A 83 -16.05 20.07 -13.30
C ALA A 83 -15.93 21.33 -14.21
N ASN A 84 -16.93 21.63 -15.00
CA ASN A 84 -17.05 22.86 -15.79
C ASN A 84 -17.99 23.90 -15.12
N GLY A 85 -18.68 23.50 -14.08
CA GLY A 85 -19.70 24.33 -13.41
C GLY A 85 -19.13 25.44 -12.53
N PRO A 86 -20.01 26.22 -11.89
CA PRO A 86 -19.62 27.37 -11.08
C PRO A 86 -18.84 26.97 -9.81
N SER A 87 -18.98 25.74 -9.32
CA SER A 87 -18.27 25.26 -8.13
C SER A 87 -16.86 24.70 -8.42
N LYS A 88 -16.40 24.64 -9.65
CA LYS A 88 -15.12 24.02 -10.02
C LYS A 88 -13.91 24.57 -9.24
N GLU A 89 -13.92 25.86 -8.90
CA GLU A 89 -12.84 26.50 -8.13
C GLU A 89 -13.01 26.37 -6.60
N LYS A 90 -14.07 25.68 -6.15
CA LYS A 90 -14.42 25.52 -4.73
C LYS A 90 -14.46 24.06 -4.30
N LEU A 91 -14.73 23.14 -5.22
CA LEU A 91 -14.90 21.72 -4.94
C LEU A 91 -13.59 21.13 -4.37
N GLN A 92 -13.68 20.60 -3.16
CA GLN A 92 -12.55 20.02 -2.43
C GLN A 92 -12.69 18.52 -2.24
N ILE A 93 -13.93 18.01 -2.16
CA ILE A 93 -14.20 16.59 -1.88
C ILE A 93 -15.18 16.06 -2.91
N LEU A 94 -14.78 14.99 -3.59
CA LEU A 94 -15.66 14.27 -4.52
C LEU A 94 -15.55 12.76 -4.28
N TYR A 95 -16.66 12.19 -3.82
CA TYR A 95 -16.88 10.73 -3.79
C TYR A 95 -17.83 10.33 -4.92
N ALA A 96 -17.35 9.49 -5.82
CA ALA A 96 -18.15 8.87 -6.87
C ALA A 96 -17.84 7.36 -6.97
N THR A 97 -17.79 6.71 -5.81
CA THR A 97 -17.43 5.30 -5.68
C THR A 97 -18.59 4.38 -6.02
N ASN A 98 -18.27 3.16 -6.45
CA ASN A 98 -19.26 2.11 -6.70
C ASN A 98 -20.41 2.56 -7.62
N ASN A 99 -20.03 3.09 -8.76
CA ASN A 99 -20.91 3.50 -9.87
C ASN A 99 -20.50 2.73 -11.14
N ASN A 100 -20.83 3.27 -12.32
CA ASN A 100 -20.48 2.70 -13.61
C ASN A 100 -19.53 3.59 -14.45
N LEU A 101 -18.71 4.42 -13.81
CA LEU A 101 -17.80 5.31 -14.52
C LEU A 101 -16.77 4.50 -15.29
N ARG A 102 -16.60 4.79 -16.59
CA ARG A 102 -15.61 4.13 -17.46
C ARG A 102 -14.44 5.02 -17.85
N GLU A 103 -14.63 6.31 -17.70
CA GLU A 103 -13.65 7.32 -18.10
C GLU A 103 -13.72 8.51 -17.16
N ILE A 104 -12.59 9.09 -16.79
CA ILE A 104 -12.54 10.35 -16.04
C ILE A 104 -12.64 11.51 -17.02
N PRO A 105 -13.56 12.48 -16.84
CA PRO A 105 -13.66 13.63 -17.71
C PRO A 105 -12.36 14.45 -17.77
N GLU A 106 -11.96 14.89 -18.95
CA GLU A 106 -10.80 15.78 -19.13
C GLU A 106 -10.94 17.09 -18.35
N SER A 107 -12.20 17.53 -18.14
CA SER A 107 -12.53 18.73 -17.35
C SER A 107 -12.12 18.64 -15.88
N PHE A 108 -11.78 17.44 -15.36
CA PHE A 108 -11.25 17.32 -14.00
C PHE A 108 -9.95 18.10 -13.81
N SER A 109 -9.26 18.44 -14.91
CA SER A 109 -8.14 19.41 -14.90
C SER A 109 -8.52 20.80 -14.38
N ASN A 110 -9.80 21.13 -14.31
CA ASN A 110 -10.32 22.37 -13.73
C ASN A 110 -10.47 22.32 -12.20
N LEU A 111 -10.46 21.14 -11.60
CA LEU A 111 -10.71 20.96 -10.16
C LEU A 111 -9.46 21.25 -9.33
N LYS A 112 -8.97 22.49 -9.38
CA LYS A 112 -7.68 22.88 -8.78
C LYS A 112 -7.67 22.91 -7.25
N LYS A 113 -8.84 22.89 -6.62
CA LYS A 113 -9.01 22.85 -5.16
C LYS A 113 -9.32 21.45 -4.62
N ILE A 114 -9.41 20.45 -5.52
CA ILE A 114 -9.73 19.09 -5.08
C ILE A 114 -8.67 18.57 -4.11
N SER A 115 -9.09 18.17 -2.94
CA SER A 115 -8.26 17.63 -1.87
C SER A 115 -8.46 16.12 -1.71
N LEU A 116 -9.71 15.66 -1.86
CA LEU A 116 -10.04 14.25 -1.85
C LEU A 116 -10.83 13.90 -3.12
N LEU A 117 -10.30 12.96 -3.89
CA LEU A 117 -10.96 12.39 -5.06
C LEU A 117 -10.99 10.87 -4.92
N ASP A 118 -12.19 10.32 -4.74
CA ASP A 118 -12.40 8.89 -4.65
C ASP A 118 -13.33 8.40 -5.78
N LEU A 119 -12.73 7.69 -6.74
CA LEU A 119 -13.39 7.08 -7.88
C LEU A 119 -13.30 5.55 -7.84
N SER A 120 -13.09 4.97 -6.67
CA SER A 120 -12.93 3.54 -6.49
C SER A 120 -14.20 2.76 -6.85
N LYS A 121 -14.02 1.47 -7.16
CA LYS A 121 -15.14 0.55 -7.49
C LYS A 121 -16.00 1.04 -8.65
N ASN A 122 -15.34 1.46 -9.70
CA ASN A 122 -15.95 1.80 -10.99
C ASN A 122 -15.44 0.83 -12.08
N GLN A 123 -15.58 1.20 -13.32
CA GLN A 123 -15.12 0.45 -14.49
C GLN A 123 -14.16 1.28 -15.35
N ILE A 124 -13.36 2.15 -14.70
CA ILE A 124 -12.48 3.09 -15.38
C ILE A 124 -11.41 2.30 -16.14
N GLU A 125 -11.35 2.51 -17.44
CA GLU A 125 -10.36 1.95 -18.36
C GLU A 125 -9.44 3.03 -18.89
N THR A 126 -10.02 4.19 -19.24
CA THR A 126 -9.33 5.32 -19.84
C THR A 126 -9.20 6.46 -18.83
N LEU A 127 -7.99 6.99 -18.76
CA LEU A 127 -7.64 8.13 -17.91
C LEU A 127 -7.04 9.23 -18.78
N HIS A 128 -7.31 10.47 -18.40
CA HIS A 128 -6.62 11.65 -18.90
C HIS A 128 -5.71 12.22 -17.81
N PRO A 129 -4.57 12.84 -18.17
CA PRO A 129 -3.75 13.53 -17.18
C PRO A 129 -4.55 14.67 -16.53
N LEU A 130 -4.56 14.73 -15.22
CA LEU A 130 -5.18 15.83 -14.47
C LEU A 130 -4.30 17.08 -14.45
N GLY A 131 -2.99 16.91 -14.65
CA GLY A 131 -2.03 17.99 -14.67
C GLY A 131 -1.53 18.41 -13.27
N LYS A 132 -0.46 19.19 -13.24
CA LYS A 132 0.24 19.56 -12.00
C LYS A 132 -0.56 20.48 -11.06
N GLU A 133 -1.55 21.20 -11.59
CA GLU A 133 -2.38 22.12 -10.80
C GLU A 133 -3.49 21.39 -10.03
N VAL A 134 -3.76 20.13 -10.35
CA VAL A 134 -4.70 19.26 -9.66
C VAL A 134 -3.90 18.32 -8.78
N ALA A 135 -3.77 18.66 -7.50
CA ALA A 135 -2.94 17.95 -6.53
C ALA A 135 -3.78 17.46 -5.34
N PRO A 136 -4.61 16.41 -5.52
CA PRO A 136 -5.41 15.91 -4.43
C PRO A 136 -4.52 15.38 -3.31
N MET A 137 -4.82 15.75 -2.07
CA MET A 137 -4.16 15.19 -0.88
C MET A 137 -4.40 13.68 -0.80
N GLN A 138 -5.59 13.24 -1.20
CA GLN A 138 -5.98 11.83 -1.24
C GLN A 138 -6.63 11.51 -2.59
N LEU A 139 -6.05 10.55 -3.33
CA LEU A 139 -6.54 10.07 -4.61
C LEU A 139 -6.71 8.55 -4.58
N TYR A 140 -7.95 8.11 -4.77
CA TYR A 140 -8.30 6.68 -4.79
C TYR A 140 -8.92 6.28 -6.12
N LEU A 141 -8.30 5.30 -6.77
CA LEU A 141 -8.71 4.70 -8.04
C LEU A 141 -8.85 3.17 -7.93
N ASP A 142 -9.04 2.67 -6.72
CA ASP A 142 -9.05 1.23 -6.42
C ASP A 142 -10.21 0.50 -7.11
N HIS A 143 -10.02 -0.79 -7.41
CA HIS A 143 -11.07 -1.62 -8.02
C HIS A 143 -11.65 -1.01 -9.29
N ASN A 144 -10.79 -0.78 -10.28
CA ASN A 144 -11.14 -0.34 -11.63
C ASN A 144 -10.53 -1.28 -12.68
N ASN A 145 -10.53 -0.88 -13.93
CA ASN A 145 -9.94 -1.63 -15.06
C ASN A 145 -8.71 -0.92 -15.66
N ILE A 146 -8.02 -0.11 -14.86
CA ILE A 146 -6.93 0.76 -15.32
C ILE A 146 -5.73 -0.08 -15.73
N THR A 147 -5.26 0.11 -16.96
CA THR A 147 -4.09 -0.60 -17.52
C THR A 147 -2.83 0.25 -17.55
N SER A 148 -2.98 1.57 -17.52
CA SER A 148 -1.88 2.54 -17.48
C SER A 148 -2.34 3.86 -16.90
N LEU A 149 -1.40 4.64 -16.37
CA LEU A 149 -1.64 6.00 -15.91
C LEU A 149 -0.94 6.96 -16.89
N PRO A 150 -1.69 7.72 -17.68
CA PRO A 150 -1.11 8.63 -18.66
C PRO A 150 -0.46 9.83 -17.97
N ALA A 151 0.60 10.35 -18.58
CA ALA A 151 1.25 11.58 -18.17
C ALA A 151 0.96 12.71 -19.18
N ASN A 152 0.96 13.96 -18.71
CA ASN A 152 0.95 15.12 -19.59
C ASN A 152 2.35 15.33 -20.22
N SER A 153 2.51 16.41 -21.00
CA SER A 153 3.80 16.77 -21.63
C SER A 153 4.95 16.94 -20.63
N ASP A 154 4.67 17.28 -19.38
CA ASP A 154 5.66 17.40 -18.30
C ASP A 154 5.99 16.05 -17.65
N GLY A 155 5.35 14.96 -18.08
CA GLY A 155 5.51 13.62 -17.50
C GLY A 155 4.81 13.43 -16.15
N ILE A 156 3.70 14.14 -15.91
CA ILE A 156 2.97 14.15 -14.64
C ILE A 156 1.51 13.81 -14.90
N PHE A 157 0.96 12.85 -14.16
CA PHE A 157 -0.48 12.53 -14.19
C PHE A 157 -1.31 13.57 -13.42
N CYS A 158 -0.89 13.91 -12.21
CA CYS A 158 -1.46 14.97 -11.37
C CYS A 158 -0.36 15.63 -10.56
N GLY A 159 -0.66 16.74 -9.90
CA GLY A 159 0.26 17.34 -8.92
C GLY A 159 0.48 16.38 -7.74
N THR A 160 1.71 16.28 -7.27
CA THR A 160 2.10 15.41 -6.14
C THR A 160 2.72 16.17 -4.98
N ASP A 161 2.86 17.49 -5.12
CA ASP A 161 3.53 18.30 -4.11
C ASP A 161 2.80 18.32 -2.76
N ASP A 162 1.47 18.14 -2.77
CA ASP A 162 0.63 18.08 -1.58
C ASP A 162 -0.07 16.72 -1.41
N THR A 163 0.21 15.74 -2.28
CA THR A 163 -0.43 14.42 -2.23
C THR A 163 0.13 13.60 -1.07
N GLU A 164 -0.73 13.20 -0.15
CA GLU A 164 -0.38 12.31 0.95
C GLU A 164 -0.59 10.85 0.60
N THR A 165 -1.72 10.55 -0.05
CA THR A 165 -2.12 9.17 -0.36
C THR A 165 -2.54 9.03 -1.82
N PHE A 166 -1.96 8.07 -2.50
CA PHE A 166 -2.37 7.62 -3.82
C PHE A 166 -2.57 6.11 -3.82
N SER A 167 -3.78 5.65 -4.17
CA SER A 167 -4.10 4.23 -4.24
C SER A 167 -4.76 3.87 -5.57
N VAL A 168 -4.27 2.79 -6.17
CA VAL A 168 -4.77 2.23 -7.43
C VAL A 168 -4.76 0.69 -7.38
N THR A 169 -5.13 0.15 -6.21
CA THR A 169 -5.18 -1.29 -5.97
C THR A 169 -6.28 -1.97 -6.79
N TYR A 170 -6.14 -3.27 -7.00
CA TYR A 170 -7.13 -4.06 -7.75
C TYR A 170 -7.45 -3.47 -9.13
N ASN A 171 -6.41 -3.22 -9.90
CA ASN A 171 -6.47 -2.78 -11.29
C ASN A 171 -5.69 -3.74 -12.20
N LYS A 172 -5.35 -3.30 -13.41
CA LYS A 172 -4.65 -4.11 -14.43
C LYS A 172 -3.35 -3.46 -14.89
N LEU A 173 -2.71 -2.69 -14.00
CA LEU A 173 -1.43 -2.05 -14.28
C LEU A 173 -0.35 -3.10 -14.48
N LYS A 174 0.45 -2.95 -15.56
CA LYS A 174 1.59 -3.84 -15.86
C LYS A 174 2.93 -3.28 -15.45
N LYS A 175 3.04 -1.97 -15.30
CA LYS A 175 4.25 -1.27 -14.85
C LYS A 175 3.90 -0.24 -13.79
N VAL A 176 4.80 -0.01 -12.85
CA VAL A 176 4.72 1.18 -12.00
C VAL A 176 5.02 2.39 -12.88
N PRO A 177 4.08 3.35 -13.01
CA PRO A 177 4.24 4.45 -13.94
C PRO A 177 5.29 5.45 -13.47
N ASN A 178 5.97 6.08 -14.44
CA ASN A 178 6.96 7.13 -14.19
C ASN A 178 6.31 8.53 -14.24
N ILE A 179 5.21 8.69 -13.50
CA ILE A 179 4.33 9.86 -13.50
C ILE A 179 4.56 10.81 -12.32
N PHE A 180 5.37 10.40 -11.36
CA PHE A 180 5.61 11.18 -10.14
C PHE A 180 6.84 12.07 -10.31
N SER A 181 6.79 13.26 -9.69
CA SER A 181 7.93 14.16 -9.70
C SER A 181 8.95 13.77 -8.64
N ALA A 182 10.11 13.26 -9.06
CA ALA A 182 11.24 13.04 -8.16
C ALA A 182 11.86 14.35 -7.61
N LYS A 183 11.44 15.49 -8.15
CA LYS A 183 11.90 16.82 -7.71
C LYS A 183 10.98 17.45 -6.67
N SER A 184 9.85 16.81 -6.34
CA SER A 184 8.97 17.32 -5.29
C SER A 184 9.73 17.50 -3.98
N LYS A 185 9.46 18.60 -3.28
CA LYS A 185 9.98 18.83 -1.94
C LYS A 185 9.30 17.97 -0.88
N TYR A 186 8.12 17.49 -1.20
CA TYR A 186 7.29 16.69 -0.30
C TYR A 186 7.53 15.20 -0.51
N VAL A 187 7.35 14.44 0.57
CA VAL A 187 7.34 12.99 0.56
C VAL A 187 5.90 12.56 0.82
N MET A 188 5.31 11.82 -0.10
CA MET A 188 3.97 11.25 0.08
C MET A 188 3.97 10.28 1.27
N LYS A 189 2.85 10.16 1.98
CA LYS A 189 2.72 9.18 3.06
C LYS A 189 2.59 7.76 2.53
N SER A 190 1.74 7.55 1.53
CA SER A 190 1.45 6.22 1.02
C SER A 190 1.14 6.21 -0.47
N VAL A 191 1.75 5.25 -1.16
CA VAL A 191 1.40 4.89 -2.54
C VAL A 191 1.17 3.38 -2.59
N ASP A 192 -0.02 2.98 -3.07
CA ASP A 192 -0.41 1.57 -3.11
C ASP A 192 -0.78 1.11 -4.52
N PHE A 193 0.02 0.21 -5.07
CA PHE A 193 -0.15 -0.47 -6.35
C PHE A 193 -0.49 -1.95 -6.18
N SER A 194 -0.90 -2.38 -5.01
CA SER A 194 -1.15 -3.79 -4.71
C SER A 194 -2.28 -4.37 -5.57
N TYR A 195 -2.25 -5.69 -5.77
CA TYR A 195 -3.28 -6.40 -6.55
C TYR A 195 -3.42 -5.86 -7.97
N ASN A 196 -2.31 -5.75 -8.68
CA ASN A 196 -2.22 -5.44 -10.09
C ASN A 196 -1.49 -6.57 -10.85
N GLU A 197 -1.10 -6.32 -12.10
CA GLU A 197 -0.33 -7.23 -12.95
C GLU A 197 1.11 -6.72 -13.16
N ILE A 198 1.64 -5.97 -12.18
CA ILE A 198 2.92 -5.28 -12.32
C ILE A 198 4.08 -6.29 -12.39
N ASP A 199 4.93 -6.10 -13.40
CA ASP A 199 6.14 -6.88 -13.62
C ASP A 199 7.44 -6.03 -13.61
N GLY A 200 7.32 -4.70 -13.37
CA GLY A 200 8.45 -3.78 -13.29
C GLY A 200 8.03 -2.31 -13.29
N PHE A 201 8.98 -1.44 -13.58
CA PHE A 201 8.84 0.02 -13.56
C PHE A 201 9.04 0.62 -14.94
N GLU A 202 8.27 1.64 -15.30
CA GLU A 202 8.42 2.31 -16.60
C GLU A 202 9.79 2.96 -16.73
N GLY A 203 10.54 2.58 -17.76
CA GLY A 203 11.86 3.13 -18.05
C GLY A 203 12.98 2.65 -17.12
N GLU A 204 12.75 1.62 -16.31
CA GLU A 204 13.78 1.06 -15.43
C GLU A 204 14.95 0.45 -16.23
N GLU A 205 14.65 -0.35 -17.26
CA GLU A 205 15.65 -1.03 -18.08
C GLU A 205 16.55 -0.04 -18.85
N GLU A 206 16.00 1.12 -19.26
CA GLU A 206 16.74 2.18 -19.93
C GLU A 206 17.37 3.20 -18.95
N GLY A 207 17.25 2.97 -17.64
CA GLY A 207 17.73 3.90 -16.62
C GLY A 207 16.98 5.24 -16.60
N LYS A 208 15.74 5.27 -17.10
CA LYS A 208 14.93 6.48 -17.22
C LYS A 208 13.91 6.67 -16.10
N TYR A 209 13.76 5.68 -15.22
CA TYR A 209 12.86 5.83 -14.08
C TYR A 209 13.32 6.97 -13.17
N LYS A 210 12.43 7.93 -12.91
CA LYS A 210 12.79 9.18 -12.20
C LYS A 210 12.89 9.01 -10.68
N GLY A 211 12.29 7.95 -10.16
CA GLY A 211 12.21 7.72 -8.73
C GLY A 211 10.87 8.13 -8.13
N LEU A 212 10.67 7.74 -6.87
CA LEU A 212 9.45 7.97 -6.11
C LEU A 212 9.80 8.38 -4.68
N ARG A 213 9.20 9.47 -4.21
CA ARG A 213 9.40 9.98 -2.84
C ARG A 213 8.14 9.69 -2.03
N VAL A 214 8.18 8.64 -1.24
CA VAL A 214 7.04 8.20 -0.43
C VAL A 214 7.53 7.52 0.85
N GLU A 215 6.80 7.70 1.94
CA GLU A 215 7.09 6.99 3.19
C GLU A 215 6.83 5.50 3.02
N THR A 216 5.64 5.11 2.55
CA THR A 216 5.24 3.72 2.34
C THR A 216 4.88 3.44 0.89
N LEU A 217 5.57 2.49 0.26
CA LEU A 217 5.25 1.94 -1.06
C LEU A 217 4.78 0.49 -0.91
N SER A 218 3.57 0.19 -1.38
CA SER A 218 3.07 -1.17 -1.49
C SER A 218 2.92 -1.61 -2.94
N LEU A 219 3.48 -2.78 -3.25
CA LEU A 219 3.35 -3.51 -4.51
C LEU A 219 2.87 -4.95 -4.25
N ALA A 220 2.22 -5.19 -3.12
CA ALA A 220 1.79 -6.52 -2.71
C ALA A 220 0.89 -7.18 -3.76
N ALA A 221 0.95 -8.51 -3.87
CA ALA A 221 0.12 -9.28 -4.78
C ALA A 221 0.22 -8.85 -6.26
N ASN A 222 1.45 -8.64 -6.72
CA ASN A 222 1.78 -8.46 -8.13
C ASN A 222 2.60 -9.68 -8.60
N PRO A 223 1.97 -10.77 -9.06
CA PRO A 223 2.66 -12.03 -9.35
C PRO A 223 3.61 -11.96 -10.55
N GLY A 224 3.51 -10.94 -11.39
CA GLY A 224 4.44 -10.66 -12.49
C GLY A 224 5.81 -10.16 -12.03
N LEU A 225 5.91 -9.65 -10.80
CA LEU A 225 7.16 -9.12 -10.25
C LEU A 225 8.01 -10.27 -9.71
N THR A 226 9.00 -10.69 -10.51
CA THR A 226 9.85 -11.87 -10.22
C THR A 226 11.20 -11.51 -9.62
N LYS A 227 11.63 -10.26 -9.75
CA LYS A 227 12.88 -9.73 -9.16
C LYS A 227 12.62 -8.48 -8.35
N PHE A 228 13.46 -8.24 -7.34
CA PHE A 228 13.42 -6.97 -6.63
C PHE A 228 13.79 -5.82 -7.58
N PRO A 229 12.96 -4.77 -7.68
CA PRO A 229 13.22 -3.66 -8.60
C PRO A 229 14.41 -2.82 -8.14
N LYS A 230 15.52 -2.86 -8.89
CA LYS A 230 16.74 -2.11 -8.54
C LYS A 230 16.52 -0.62 -8.43
N CYS A 231 15.62 -0.06 -9.23
CA CYS A 231 15.32 1.38 -9.22
C CYS A 231 14.86 1.89 -7.85
N LEU A 232 14.30 1.04 -7.00
CA LEU A 232 13.88 1.43 -5.64
C LEU A 232 15.07 1.78 -4.74
N GLY A 233 16.24 1.18 -4.96
CA GLY A 233 17.44 1.45 -4.17
C GLY A 233 18.52 2.28 -4.91
N THR A 234 18.42 2.46 -6.22
CA THR A 234 19.49 3.05 -7.05
C THR A 234 19.14 4.40 -7.70
N THR A 235 17.85 4.77 -7.75
CA THR A 235 17.40 6.07 -8.31
C THR A 235 17.27 7.15 -7.23
N ASN A 236 16.67 8.29 -7.57
CA ASN A 236 16.31 9.34 -6.63
C ASN A 236 15.07 9.02 -5.79
N SER A 237 14.73 7.74 -5.66
CA SER A 237 13.65 7.30 -4.78
C SER A 237 14.00 7.53 -3.31
N LEU A 238 13.04 7.95 -2.51
CA LEU A 238 13.17 8.10 -1.07
C LEU A 238 11.98 7.36 -0.44
N ILE A 239 12.22 6.12 0.01
CA ILE A 239 11.17 5.22 0.49
C ILE A 239 11.62 4.60 1.80
N SER A 240 10.78 4.73 2.84
CA SER A 240 11.09 4.20 4.18
C SER A 240 10.55 2.79 4.39
N TYR A 241 9.38 2.50 3.84
CA TYR A 241 8.72 1.20 3.98
C TYR A 241 8.37 0.64 2.61
N ILE A 242 8.92 -0.53 2.27
CA ILE A 242 8.64 -1.24 1.01
C ILE A 242 7.91 -2.54 1.33
N ILE A 243 6.72 -2.73 0.73
CA ILE A 243 5.88 -3.91 0.87
C ILE A 243 5.78 -4.62 -0.47
N LEU A 244 6.42 -5.80 -0.58
CA LEU A 244 6.47 -6.66 -1.76
C LEU A 244 5.87 -8.04 -1.47
N ARG A 245 4.95 -8.09 -0.54
CA ARG A 245 4.31 -9.33 -0.10
C ARG A 245 3.52 -10.01 -1.23
N GLY A 246 3.66 -11.33 -1.38
CA GLY A 246 2.80 -12.10 -2.29
C GLY A 246 3.06 -11.83 -3.77
N CYS A 247 4.25 -11.39 -4.11
CA CYS A 247 4.75 -11.33 -5.49
C CYS A 247 5.31 -12.70 -5.91
N SER A 248 6.19 -12.74 -6.87
CA SER A 248 6.89 -13.98 -7.26
C SER A 248 8.39 -13.80 -7.23
N ILE A 249 8.89 -12.93 -6.35
CA ILE A 249 10.29 -12.54 -6.30
C ILE A 249 11.15 -13.75 -5.88
N ASP A 250 12.06 -14.14 -6.77
CA ASP A 250 13.01 -15.21 -6.54
C ASP A 250 14.47 -14.71 -6.42
N GLU A 251 14.71 -13.44 -6.75
CA GLU A 251 16.02 -12.82 -6.71
C GLU A 251 15.97 -11.37 -6.22
N ILE A 252 16.93 -11.00 -5.38
CA ILE A 252 17.34 -9.62 -5.13
C ILE A 252 18.67 -9.43 -5.84
N PRO A 253 18.70 -8.75 -7.00
CA PRO A 253 19.93 -8.60 -7.76
C PRO A 253 21.02 -7.86 -6.99
N GLU A 254 22.29 -8.21 -7.18
CA GLU A 254 23.41 -7.45 -6.60
C GLU A 254 23.39 -5.99 -7.09
N GLY A 255 23.71 -5.06 -6.20
CA GLY A 255 23.65 -3.62 -6.44
C GLY A 255 22.25 -3.02 -6.27
N SER A 256 21.27 -3.78 -5.79
CA SER A 256 19.89 -3.27 -5.54
C SER A 256 19.84 -2.15 -4.50
N PHE A 257 20.80 -2.11 -3.59
CA PHE A 257 20.90 -1.12 -2.52
C PHE A 257 22.18 -0.27 -2.59
N SER A 258 22.79 -0.15 -3.78
CA SER A 258 24.06 0.57 -3.97
C SER A 258 23.92 2.09 -4.07
N GLY A 259 22.70 2.62 -4.18
CA GLY A 259 22.43 4.05 -4.29
C GLY A 259 22.32 4.75 -2.95
N LYS A 260 22.53 6.06 -2.93
CA LYS A 260 22.35 6.91 -1.72
C LYS A 260 20.94 6.80 -1.10
N ASN A 261 19.96 6.40 -1.88
CA ASN A 261 18.56 6.33 -1.46
C ASN A 261 18.22 5.06 -0.68
N SER A 262 19.04 4.01 -0.77
CA SER A 262 18.90 2.82 0.07
C SER A 262 19.07 3.12 1.57
N THR A 263 19.74 4.21 1.90
CA THR A 263 19.92 4.69 3.28
C THR A 263 18.62 5.18 3.94
N ALA A 264 17.55 5.40 3.18
CA ALA A 264 16.24 5.78 3.74
C ALA A 264 15.40 4.59 4.20
N LEU A 265 15.74 3.37 3.76
CA LEU A 265 14.93 2.18 4.01
C LEU A 265 14.96 1.77 5.48
N ILE A 266 13.76 1.72 6.08
CA ILE A 266 13.54 1.35 7.48
C ILE A 266 12.96 -0.07 7.57
N SER A 267 12.04 -0.43 6.68
CA SER A 267 11.40 -1.75 6.71
C SER A 267 11.18 -2.31 5.31
N LEU A 268 11.45 -3.61 5.18
CA LEU A 268 11.28 -4.36 3.93
C LEU A 268 10.47 -5.63 4.21
N ASP A 269 9.26 -5.69 3.63
CA ASP A 269 8.39 -6.87 3.64
C ASP A 269 8.52 -7.61 2.30
N LEU A 270 9.13 -8.79 2.34
CA LEU A 270 9.29 -9.72 1.23
C LEU A 270 8.56 -11.05 1.48
N THR A 271 7.55 -11.04 2.35
CA THR A 271 6.79 -12.25 2.70
C THR A 271 6.07 -12.85 1.50
N TYR A 272 5.88 -14.16 1.51
CA TYR A 272 5.16 -14.89 0.47
C TYR A 272 5.74 -14.69 -0.94
N ASN A 273 7.07 -14.82 -1.05
CA ASN A 273 7.79 -14.80 -2.31
C ASN A 273 8.50 -16.15 -2.58
N LYS A 274 9.49 -16.20 -3.45
CA LYS A 274 10.20 -17.41 -3.86
C LYS A 274 11.70 -17.34 -3.59
N LEU A 275 12.12 -16.45 -2.70
CA LEU A 275 13.53 -16.23 -2.38
C LEU A 275 14.17 -17.48 -1.77
N LYS A 276 15.39 -17.81 -2.22
CA LYS A 276 16.25 -18.83 -1.66
C LYS A 276 17.54 -18.25 -1.06
N THR A 277 17.91 -17.08 -1.52
CA THR A 277 19.10 -16.34 -1.07
C THR A 277 18.80 -14.85 -1.04
N LEU A 278 19.64 -14.11 -0.34
CA LEU A 278 19.64 -12.63 -0.36
C LEU A 278 20.92 -12.13 -1.04
N SER A 279 20.88 -10.92 -1.60
CA SER A 279 22.05 -10.27 -2.16
C SER A 279 23.08 -9.94 -1.06
N LYS A 280 24.31 -9.69 -1.47
CA LYS A 280 25.40 -9.27 -0.58
C LYS A 280 25.26 -7.81 -0.10
N ASP A 281 24.24 -7.08 -0.60
CA ASP A 281 24.04 -5.67 -0.30
C ASP A 281 23.46 -5.42 1.11
N PHE A 282 23.11 -6.47 1.85
CA PHE A 282 22.68 -6.33 3.24
C PHE A 282 23.86 -6.05 4.16
N THR A 283 24.28 -4.79 4.20
CA THR A 283 25.42 -4.31 4.98
C THR A 283 25.06 -3.03 5.76
N ALA A 284 25.85 -2.72 6.78
CA ALA A 284 25.67 -1.48 7.55
C ALA A 284 25.88 -0.22 6.70
N GLU A 285 26.68 -0.30 5.64
CA GLU A 285 26.93 0.82 4.74
C GLU A 285 25.74 1.08 3.81
N GLN A 286 25.16 0.02 3.24
CA GLN A 286 24.11 0.14 2.25
C GLN A 286 22.72 0.28 2.85
N LEU A 287 22.46 -0.33 4.00
CA LEU A 287 21.19 -0.31 4.69
C LEU A 287 21.35 0.08 6.17
N PRO A 288 21.88 1.29 6.45
CA PRO A 288 22.23 1.71 7.82
C PRO A 288 21.02 1.86 8.75
N TYR A 289 19.84 2.14 8.21
CA TYR A 289 18.60 2.37 8.96
C TYR A 289 17.59 1.25 8.84
N LEU A 290 17.93 0.13 8.21
CA LEU A 290 17.04 -1.02 8.14
C LEU A 290 16.78 -1.55 9.55
N TYR A 291 15.56 -1.30 10.04
CA TYR A 291 15.08 -1.70 11.35
C TYR A 291 14.35 -3.04 11.33
N GLY A 292 13.53 -3.28 10.30
CA GLY A 292 12.70 -4.47 10.15
C GLY A 292 12.88 -5.16 8.79
N LEU A 293 13.07 -6.47 8.83
CA LEU A 293 13.09 -7.34 7.65
C LEU A 293 12.19 -8.55 7.88
N ASP A 294 11.23 -8.75 6.98
CA ASP A 294 10.40 -9.95 6.96
C ASP A 294 10.55 -10.69 5.62
N ILE A 295 11.17 -11.86 5.68
CA ILE A 295 11.34 -12.80 4.57
C ILE A 295 10.59 -14.12 4.83
N SER A 296 9.55 -14.08 5.63
CA SER A 296 8.73 -15.24 5.95
C SER A 296 8.01 -15.78 4.72
N TYR A 297 7.73 -17.08 4.72
CA TYR A 297 7.01 -17.77 3.63
C TYR A 297 7.71 -17.62 2.27
N ASN A 298 9.02 -17.88 2.28
CA ASN A 298 9.88 -18.01 1.10
C ASN A 298 10.43 -19.45 1.02
N SER A 299 11.58 -19.66 0.39
CA SER A 299 12.16 -20.98 0.13
C SER A 299 13.60 -21.10 0.64
N PHE A 300 13.95 -20.41 1.72
CA PHE A 300 15.27 -20.52 2.32
C PHE A 300 15.45 -21.89 2.98
N ASP A 301 16.43 -22.66 2.53
CA ASP A 301 16.88 -23.90 3.16
C ASP A 301 18.03 -23.68 4.16
N LYS A 302 18.67 -22.52 4.07
CA LYS A 302 19.72 -22.03 4.98
C LYS A 302 19.39 -20.63 5.47
N PHE A 303 19.75 -20.34 6.72
CA PHE A 303 19.54 -19.03 7.29
C PHE A 303 20.44 -17.98 6.62
N PRO A 304 19.88 -16.88 6.09
CA PRO A 304 20.68 -15.83 5.48
C PRO A 304 21.22 -14.86 6.54
N PHE A 305 22.51 -14.95 6.87
CA PHE A 305 23.16 -14.12 7.88
C PHE A 305 23.42 -12.67 7.45
N GLY A 306 23.43 -12.40 6.14
CA GLY A 306 23.73 -11.06 5.60
C GLY A 306 23.00 -9.92 6.32
N PRO A 307 21.67 -9.97 6.52
CA PRO A 307 20.91 -8.90 7.20
C PRO A 307 21.39 -8.56 8.61
N LEU A 308 21.96 -9.51 9.33
CA LEU A 308 22.50 -9.26 10.67
C LEU A 308 23.71 -8.31 10.68
N ASN A 309 24.30 -8.04 9.52
CA ASN A 309 25.33 -7.01 9.34
C ASN A 309 24.76 -5.59 9.20
N CYS A 310 23.44 -5.43 9.05
CA CYS A 310 22.78 -4.14 9.06
C CYS A 310 22.69 -3.63 10.49
N ALA A 311 23.39 -2.54 10.81
CA ALA A 311 23.57 -2.07 12.18
C ALA A 311 22.25 -1.70 12.90
N GLY A 312 21.23 -1.26 12.13
CA GLY A 312 19.92 -0.88 12.65
C GLY A 312 18.93 -2.03 12.83
N LEU A 313 19.24 -3.25 12.35
CA LEU A 313 18.27 -4.34 12.31
C LEU A 313 17.88 -4.79 13.73
N THR A 314 16.60 -4.60 14.04
CA THR A 314 16.03 -4.88 15.35
C THR A 314 14.98 -5.98 15.29
N VAL A 315 14.29 -6.11 14.16
CA VAL A 315 13.25 -7.13 13.94
C VAL A 315 13.59 -7.94 12.68
N TYR A 316 13.69 -9.26 12.84
CA TYR A 316 13.97 -10.16 11.74
C TYR A 316 13.02 -11.35 11.77
N ALA A 317 12.25 -11.54 10.70
CA ALA A 317 11.31 -12.65 10.57
C ALA A 317 11.65 -13.53 9.35
N ILE A 318 11.67 -14.85 9.58
CA ILE A 318 11.93 -15.90 8.59
C ILE A 318 11.07 -17.14 8.86
N ARG A 319 9.79 -16.92 9.05
CA ARG A 319 8.83 -18.00 9.30
C ARG A 319 8.54 -18.81 8.04
N GLY A 320 8.09 -20.03 8.20
CA GLY A 320 7.34 -20.76 7.19
C GLY A 320 8.07 -21.05 5.89
N GLN A 321 9.37 -21.35 5.93
CA GLN A 321 10.14 -21.64 4.72
C GLN A 321 9.72 -22.98 4.10
N ARG A 322 9.46 -23.00 2.79
CA ARG A 322 8.95 -24.15 2.05
C ARG A 322 9.74 -24.34 0.74
N ASP A 323 10.01 -25.60 0.39
CA ASP A 323 10.53 -25.95 -0.92
C ASP A 323 9.44 -25.92 -2.01
N ALA A 324 9.77 -26.29 -3.22
CA ALA A 324 8.85 -26.30 -4.37
C ALA A 324 7.67 -27.28 -4.20
N GLU A 325 7.86 -28.33 -3.38
CA GLU A 325 6.84 -29.31 -3.04
C GLU A 325 6.00 -28.92 -1.81
N GLY A 326 6.25 -27.72 -1.25
CA GLY A 326 5.53 -27.21 -0.07
C GLY A 326 6.03 -27.80 1.25
N LYS A 327 7.13 -28.54 1.27
CA LYS A 327 7.72 -29.11 2.49
C LYS A 327 8.57 -28.07 3.21
N ARG A 328 8.61 -28.16 4.53
CA ARG A 328 9.47 -27.32 5.36
C ARG A 328 10.94 -27.56 5.04
N CYS A 329 11.70 -26.53 4.69
CA CYS A 329 13.07 -26.66 4.22
C CYS A 329 14.13 -26.05 5.15
N LEU A 330 13.80 -25.05 5.98
CA LEU A 330 14.73 -24.47 6.94
C LEU A 330 14.84 -25.36 8.18
N ARG A 331 16.00 -25.99 8.39
CA ARG A 331 16.21 -27.01 9.40
C ARG A 331 17.25 -26.65 10.47
N GLU A 332 18.19 -25.77 10.13
CA GLU A 332 19.30 -25.44 11.00
C GLU A 332 19.04 -24.14 11.75
N TRP A 333 19.29 -24.16 13.06
CA TRP A 333 19.33 -22.97 13.87
C TRP A 333 20.50 -22.07 13.47
N PRO A 334 20.32 -20.74 13.40
CA PRO A 334 21.42 -19.82 13.06
C PRO A 334 22.41 -19.72 14.22
N THR A 335 23.48 -20.49 14.15
CA THR A 335 24.54 -20.51 15.16
C THR A 335 25.24 -19.15 15.23
N GLY A 336 25.54 -18.66 16.42
CA GLY A 336 26.20 -17.37 16.64
C GLY A 336 25.25 -16.17 16.69
N LEU A 337 23.92 -16.38 16.70
CA LEU A 337 22.91 -15.31 16.78
C LEU A 337 23.11 -14.40 18.02
N TYR A 338 23.66 -14.94 19.10
CA TYR A 338 23.96 -14.18 20.32
C TYR A 338 24.99 -13.04 20.13
N GLN A 339 25.79 -13.11 19.07
CA GLN A 339 26.78 -12.06 18.76
C GLN A 339 26.11 -10.78 18.21
N HIS A 340 24.85 -10.86 17.76
CA HIS A 340 24.12 -9.76 17.17
C HIS A 340 23.28 -9.01 18.22
N THR A 341 23.91 -8.08 18.89
CA THR A 341 23.33 -7.38 20.06
C THR A 341 22.23 -6.37 19.73
N GLY A 342 22.02 -6.05 18.47
CA GLY A 342 20.95 -5.15 18.00
C GLY A 342 19.56 -5.80 17.92
N LEU A 343 19.51 -7.12 17.71
CA LEU A 343 18.26 -7.84 17.47
C LEU A 343 17.40 -7.92 18.74
N ARG A 344 16.11 -7.54 18.63
CA ARG A 344 15.14 -7.55 19.73
C ARG A 344 13.95 -8.46 19.44
N GLY A 345 13.55 -8.59 18.19
CA GLY A 345 12.49 -9.49 17.72
C GLY A 345 13.04 -10.47 16.71
N PHE A 346 12.92 -11.76 16.98
CA PHE A 346 13.34 -12.82 16.08
C PHE A 346 12.22 -13.85 15.91
N TYR A 347 11.78 -14.04 14.67
CA TYR A 347 10.61 -14.86 14.36
C TYR A 347 11.00 -15.94 13.35
N ILE A 348 11.18 -17.18 13.82
CA ILE A 348 11.63 -18.33 13.02
C ILE A 348 10.66 -19.53 13.14
N GLY A 349 9.41 -19.25 13.53
CA GLY A 349 8.35 -20.24 13.63
C GLY A 349 7.97 -20.88 12.31
N SER A 350 7.15 -21.94 12.35
CA SER A 350 6.63 -22.66 11.17
C SER A 350 7.70 -23.26 10.24
N ASN A 351 8.87 -23.61 10.76
CA ASN A 351 9.96 -24.25 10.02
C ASN A 351 10.12 -25.74 10.43
N ASP A 352 11.23 -26.35 10.09
CA ASP A 352 11.62 -27.72 10.49
C ASP A 352 12.92 -27.72 11.27
N LEU A 353 13.08 -26.72 12.16
CA LEU A 353 14.27 -26.64 13.00
C LEU A 353 14.44 -27.91 13.83
N ARG A 354 15.69 -28.40 13.90
CA ARG A 354 16.02 -29.67 14.52
C ARG A 354 16.61 -29.54 15.92
N LYS A 355 17.55 -28.66 16.10
CA LYS A 355 18.24 -28.49 17.36
C LYS A 355 18.70 -27.04 17.55
N ILE A 356 18.45 -26.52 18.75
CA ILE A 356 19.05 -25.26 19.21
C ILE A 356 20.20 -25.64 20.14
N GLU A 357 21.44 -25.49 19.64
CA GLU A 357 22.67 -25.82 20.36
C GLU A 357 23.36 -24.61 20.97
N ASP A 358 22.89 -23.41 20.62
CA ASP A 358 23.57 -22.17 20.91
C ASP A 358 22.84 -21.35 21.97
N THR A 359 23.59 -20.49 22.62
CA THR A 359 23.03 -19.52 23.57
C THR A 359 22.19 -18.48 22.85
N ILE A 360 20.94 -18.33 23.24
CA ILE A 360 20.08 -17.26 22.73
C ILE A 360 20.44 -15.97 23.47
N SER A 361 20.64 -14.88 22.71
CA SER A 361 20.98 -13.59 23.31
C SER A 361 19.86 -13.11 24.25
N TYR A 362 20.20 -12.73 25.46
CA TYR A 362 19.28 -12.12 26.43
C TYR A 362 18.69 -10.78 25.94
N LEU A 363 19.19 -10.23 24.86
CA LEU A 363 18.70 -9.00 24.24
C LEU A 363 17.52 -9.22 23.29
N ILE A 364 17.25 -10.48 22.92
CA ILE A 364 16.06 -10.81 22.11
C ILE A 364 14.84 -10.84 23.04
N HIS A 365 14.01 -9.82 22.97
CA HIS A 365 12.82 -9.69 23.81
C HIS A 365 11.62 -10.51 23.31
N HIS A 366 11.54 -10.71 22.00
CA HIS A 366 10.48 -11.49 21.36
C HIS A 366 11.12 -12.59 20.51
N LEU A 367 10.92 -13.83 20.90
CA LEU A 367 11.40 -15.01 20.17
C LEU A 367 10.22 -15.90 19.82
N ASP A 368 10.00 -16.14 18.52
CA ASP A 368 9.00 -17.09 18.05
C ASP A 368 9.65 -18.29 17.38
N ILE A 369 9.51 -19.44 18.02
CA ILE A 369 9.94 -20.76 17.55
C ILE A 369 8.78 -21.73 17.39
N SER A 370 7.54 -21.24 17.44
CA SER A 370 6.34 -22.05 17.33
C SER A 370 6.29 -22.83 16.02
N ASP A 371 5.51 -23.87 15.97
CA ASP A 371 5.31 -24.72 14.79
C ASP A 371 6.62 -25.23 14.15
N ASN A 372 7.56 -25.65 15.00
CA ASN A 372 8.75 -26.42 14.63
C ASN A 372 8.64 -27.81 15.28
N PRO A 373 7.98 -28.79 14.66
CA PRO A 373 7.57 -30.04 15.33
C PRO A 373 8.73 -30.95 15.76
N ASN A 374 9.88 -30.78 15.14
CA ASN A 374 11.06 -31.63 15.39
C ASN A 374 12.14 -30.90 16.20
N ILE A 375 11.82 -29.72 16.77
CA ILE A 375 12.82 -28.93 17.49
C ILE A 375 13.17 -29.56 18.83
N THR A 376 14.47 -29.60 19.13
CA THR A 376 15.01 -30.00 20.42
C THR A 376 15.88 -28.87 20.97
N PHE A 377 15.91 -28.74 22.29
CA PHE A 377 16.66 -27.71 22.98
C PHE A 377 17.72 -28.30 23.84
N ASP A 378 18.87 -27.64 23.95
CA ASP A 378 19.65 -27.75 25.19
C ASP A 378 18.97 -26.87 26.22
N ALA A 379 18.50 -27.50 27.28
CA ALA A 379 17.71 -26.88 28.33
C ALA A 379 18.39 -25.67 29.00
N SER A 380 19.70 -25.71 29.15
CA SER A 380 20.48 -24.65 29.75
C SER A 380 20.46 -23.35 28.93
N ALA A 381 20.35 -23.45 27.61
CA ALA A 381 20.40 -22.30 26.74
C ALA A 381 19.14 -21.43 26.78
N VAL A 382 17.96 -22.01 27.00
CA VAL A 382 16.67 -21.30 26.96
C VAL A 382 16.17 -20.98 28.40
N CYS A 383 16.29 -21.89 29.32
CA CYS A 383 15.69 -21.74 30.65
C CYS A 383 16.31 -20.61 31.48
N TYR A 384 17.61 -20.41 31.40
CA TYR A 384 18.29 -19.34 32.13
C TYR A 384 17.74 -17.96 31.83
N TYR A 385 17.50 -17.67 30.59
CA TYR A 385 17.03 -16.35 30.13
C TYR A 385 15.52 -16.16 30.31
N TRP A 386 14.73 -17.21 30.14
CA TRP A 386 13.29 -17.17 30.33
C TRP A 386 12.92 -16.82 31.78
N GLN A 387 13.65 -17.35 32.75
CA GLN A 387 13.45 -17.06 34.15
C GLN A 387 13.80 -15.62 34.57
N GLN A 388 14.67 -14.96 33.82
CA GLN A 388 14.99 -13.55 34.05
C GLN A 388 13.88 -12.60 33.56
N GLY A 389 12.77 -13.12 33.02
CA GLY A 389 11.64 -12.33 32.52
C GLY A 389 11.94 -11.51 31.24
N VAL A 390 13.04 -11.84 30.55
CA VAL A 390 13.57 -11.06 29.43
C VAL A 390 12.93 -11.46 28.12
N TYR A 391 12.28 -12.62 28.03
CA TYR A 391 11.75 -13.15 26.79
C TYR A 391 10.23 -13.23 26.75
N ASN A 392 9.64 -12.70 25.69
CA ASN A 392 8.34 -13.18 25.21
C ASN A 392 8.60 -14.34 24.26
N LEU A 393 8.60 -15.57 24.81
CA LEU A 393 8.82 -16.79 24.04
C LEU A 393 7.49 -17.34 23.54
N ILE A 394 7.35 -17.41 22.21
CA ILE A 394 6.19 -18.01 21.53
C ILE A 394 6.59 -19.41 21.07
N TYR A 395 5.92 -20.43 21.63
CA TYR A 395 6.19 -21.84 21.35
C TYR A 395 4.91 -22.69 21.46
N ASP A 396 4.95 -23.91 20.95
CA ASP A 396 3.84 -24.85 21.07
C ASP A 396 3.97 -25.71 22.33
N LYS A 397 2.85 -26.02 22.97
CA LYS A 397 2.81 -26.91 24.15
C LYS A 397 3.34 -28.32 23.86
N THR A 398 3.31 -28.75 22.60
CA THR A 398 3.87 -30.02 22.13
C THR A 398 5.39 -30.00 21.95
N GLN A 399 5.95 -28.80 21.83
CA GLN A 399 7.40 -28.63 21.88
C GLN A 399 7.82 -28.88 23.33
N ASN A 400 8.55 -29.95 23.53
CA ASN A 400 9.06 -30.34 24.86
C ASN A 400 10.12 -29.33 25.31
N ILE A 401 9.70 -28.08 25.51
CA ILE A 401 10.50 -27.09 26.23
C ILE A 401 10.54 -27.57 27.66
N LEU A 402 11.67 -28.11 28.03
CA LEU A 402 11.93 -28.70 29.28
C LEU A 402 11.38 -27.85 30.40
N ASN A 403 10.81 -28.51 31.37
CA ASN A 403 10.38 -28.02 32.65
C ASN A 403 11.54 -27.22 33.27
N CYS A 404 11.67 -25.94 32.89
CA CYS A 404 12.68 -25.05 33.45
C CYS A 404 12.58 -25.00 34.98
N ASP A 405 11.39 -25.28 35.52
CA ASP A 405 11.16 -25.38 36.96
C ASP A 405 11.90 -26.55 37.64
N LYS A 406 12.21 -27.63 36.87
CA LYS A 406 12.97 -28.79 37.41
C LYS A 406 14.50 -28.64 37.32
N MET A 407 15.01 -27.61 36.65
CA MET A 407 16.45 -27.37 36.56
C MET A 407 17.01 -26.46 37.67
N LEU A 408 16.13 -25.94 38.53
CA LEU A 408 16.50 -25.06 39.64
C LEU A 408 16.44 -25.77 40.98
N GLU A 409 16.01 -27.04 41.03
CA GLU A 409 16.19 -27.95 42.17
C GLU A 409 17.57 -28.67 42.06
#